data_97e17882995706a3b98475287c4e0461
#
_entry.id   97e17882995706a3b98475287c4e0461
#
_cell.length_a   1.000
_cell.length_b   1.000
_cell.length_c   1.000
_cell.angle_alpha   90.00
_cell.angle_beta   90.00
_cell.angle_gamma   90.00
#
_symmetry.space_group_name_H-M   'P 1'
#
loop_
_entity.id
_entity.type
_entity.pdbx_description
1 polymer ?
#
loop_
_entity_poly.entity_id
_entity_poly.type
_entity_poly.pdbx_seq_one_letter_code
_entity_poly.pdbx_strand_id
1 'polypeptide(L)'
;MEMRVKSMFGRKRKMENNLPELKNDGGANAHNVKTVGKDVSEYLDSMEYLSRVVLEKKEALADEEIKSITEIDKVKQAYEDVLHDNRAFHETISDFGDEFINIENMSGDFNDMINNINEQSENARDDMNLLISSTNDVEDEFKNISAIYDEFRARFDEIKTAMAGIIAVANKTNLLALNASIEAARAGEHGKGFAVVAQEVTGLSHNIKELVADVDKSIEGLESSSERLTDSIKSANETLDSTKSQMNKAQDVFMDIVDSVSETQTARAGITQAVERCSTQVNDIRNDMESNNERYENVMRKIDGFKSMTTKKGFLYEDISNMMEQAGPLVKKIRDELN
;
A
#
# COMPACT_ATOMS: atom_id res chain seq x y z
N MET A 1 30.80 2.30 45.75
CA MET A 1 30.05 2.77 46.94
C MET A 1 30.29 1.90 48.17
N GLU A 2 31.39 1.13 48.16
CA GLU A 2 31.79 0.19 49.25
C GLU A 2 32.77 0.74 50.27
N MET A 3 33.23 1.97 50.16
CA MET A 3 34.30 2.53 51.00
C MET A 3 33.85 3.48 52.09
N ARG A 4 32.54 3.65 52.36
CA ARG A 4 32.02 4.57 53.40
C ARG A 4 31.38 3.91 54.61
N VAL A 5 31.15 2.59 54.60
CA VAL A 5 30.50 1.86 55.73
C VAL A 5 31.49 1.31 56.73
N LYS A 6 32.78 1.19 56.41
CA LYS A 6 33.85 0.64 57.32
C LYS A 6 34.38 1.61 58.36
N SER A 7 33.95 2.89 58.38
CA SER A 7 34.50 3.89 59.32
C SER A 7 33.69 4.09 60.59
N MET A 8 32.52 3.46 60.71
CA MET A 8 31.61 3.72 61.86
C MET A 8 31.70 2.68 62.99
N PHE A 9 32.36 1.55 62.81
CA PHE A 9 32.48 0.48 63.83
C PHE A 9 33.91 0.16 64.29
N GLY A 10 34.84 1.10 64.22
CA GLY A 10 36.23 0.90 64.55
C GLY A 10 36.77 1.70 65.71
N ARG A 11 36.08 1.75 66.84
CA ARG A 11 36.72 2.12 68.10
C ARG A 11 36.42 1.09 69.20
N LYS A 12 37.14 -0.02 69.19
CA LYS A 12 37.33 -0.81 70.42
C LYS A 12 38.12 0.03 71.38
N ARG A 13 37.46 0.63 72.33
CA ARG A 13 38.15 1.11 73.61
C ARG A 13 38.48 -0.13 74.38
N LYS A 14 39.80 -0.39 74.53
CA LYS A 14 40.34 -1.24 75.59
C LYS A 14 39.86 -0.67 76.90
N MET A 15 38.91 -1.34 77.58
CA MET A 15 38.72 -1.17 79.02
C MET A 15 39.84 -1.94 79.70
N GLU A 16 40.85 -1.27 80.14
CA GLU A 16 41.80 -1.80 81.13
C GLU A 16 41.06 -1.98 82.46
N ASN A 17 41.04 -3.22 82.95
CA ASN A 17 40.60 -3.61 84.29
C ASN A 17 41.51 -2.94 85.31
N ASN A 18 41.13 -1.82 85.80
CA ASN A 18 41.63 -1.32 87.12
C ASN A 18 40.51 -1.50 88.16
N LEU A 19 40.49 -2.69 88.78
CA LEU A 19 39.80 -2.89 90.04
C LEU A 19 40.70 -2.29 91.14
N PRO A 20 40.24 -1.28 91.86
CA PRO A 20 40.97 -0.80 93.08
C PRO A 20 40.86 -1.87 94.16
N GLU A 21 41.99 -2.30 94.75
CA GLU A 21 42.05 -3.07 96.03
C GLU A 21 41.30 -2.32 97.13
N LEU A 22 40.26 -2.93 97.65
CA LEU A 22 39.54 -2.46 98.84
C LEU A 22 40.40 -2.64 100.05
N LYS A 23 41.05 -1.58 100.43
CA LYS A 23 41.55 -1.46 101.85
C LYS A 23 40.41 -1.18 102.75
N ASN A 24 40.23 -2.12 103.68
CA ASN A 24 39.21 -2.09 104.73
C ASN A 24 39.59 -1.01 105.79
N ASP A 25 38.94 0.17 105.74
CA ASP A 25 39.04 1.22 106.73
C ASP A 25 37.60 1.55 107.21
N GLY A 26 37.33 1.16 108.42
CA GLY A 26 36.00 1.16 109.07
C GLY A 26 35.43 2.54 109.48
N GLY A 27 35.59 3.59 108.72
CA GLY A 27 35.02 4.92 109.00
C GLY A 27 34.45 5.68 107.76
N ALA A 28 34.69 5.19 106.55
CA ALA A 28 34.29 5.88 105.28
C ALA A 28 33.06 5.26 104.55
N ASN A 29 32.47 4.19 105.10
CA ASN A 29 31.49 3.38 104.38
C ASN A 29 30.11 4.06 104.23
N ALA A 30 29.66 4.91 105.13
CA ALA A 30 28.28 5.50 105.01
C ALA A 30 28.17 6.62 103.95
N HIS A 31 29.27 7.32 103.68
CA HIS A 31 29.28 8.39 102.63
C HIS A 31 29.48 7.82 101.25
N ASN A 32 30.32 6.78 101.08
CA ASN A 32 30.55 6.09 99.87
C ASN A 32 29.31 5.27 99.39
N VAL A 33 28.61 4.64 100.32
CA VAL A 33 27.36 3.88 100.02
C VAL A 33 26.26 4.82 99.56
N LYS A 34 26.08 6.05 100.09
CA LYS A 34 25.12 7.05 99.62
C LYS A 34 25.48 7.60 98.23
N THR A 35 26.74 7.79 97.91
CA THR A 35 27.18 8.29 96.61
C THR A 35 27.04 7.19 95.56
N VAL A 36 27.44 5.96 95.89
CA VAL A 36 27.22 4.80 94.98
C VAL A 36 25.72 4.52 94.72
N GLY A 37 24.88 4.62 95.75
CA GLY A 37 23.46 4.47 95.66
C GLY A 37 22.79 5.57 94.77
N LYS A 38 23.31 6.81 94.81
CA LYS A 38 22.83 7.90 93.94
C LYS A 38 23.24 7.72 92.52
N ASP A 39 24.49 7.28 92.26
CA ASP A 39 24.96 6.96 90.88
C ASP A 39 24.22 5.77 90.28
N VAL A 40 23.92 4.72 91.04
CA VAL A 40 23.12 3.57 90.62
C VAL A 40 21.69 3.97 90.29
N SER A 41 21.07 4.84 91.11
CA SER A 41 19.71 5.35 90.82
C SER A 41 19.65 6.11 89.48
N GLU A 42 20.65 6.95 89.16
CA GLU A 42 20.73 7.73 87.95
C GLU A 42 20.91 6.79 86.73
N TYR A 43 21.66 5.71 86.83
CA TYR A 43 21.77 4.68 85.78
C TYR A 43 20.42 3.93 85.60
N LEU A 44 19.71 3.60 86.64
CA LEU A 44 18.40 2.95 86.58
C LEU A 44 17.36 3.87 85.91
N ASP A 45 17.32 5.16 86.24
CA ASP A 45 16.47 6.14 85.58
C ASP A 45 16.78 6.27 84.05
N SER A 46 18.06 6.25 83.73
CA SER A 46 18.51 6.28 82.38
C SER A 46 18.11 5.01 81.57
N MET A 47 18.19 3.84 82.18
CA MET A 47 17.72 2.57 81.55
C MET A 47 16.20 2.55 81.35
N GLU A 48 15.42 3.03 82.34
CA GLU A 48 13.96 3.14 82.23
C GLU A 48 13.55 4.12 81.13
N TYR A 49 14.24 5.27 81.02
CA TYR A 49 14.06 6.22 79.94
C TYR A 49 14.38 5.61 78.58
N LEU A 50 15.51 4.93 78.44
CA LEU A 50 15.92 4.26 77.17
C LEU A 50 14.91 3.18 76.78
N SER A 51 14.47 2.35 77.73
CA SER A 51 13.44 1.34 77.51
C SER A 51 12.16 1.96 76.94
N ARG A 52 11.66 3.03 77.56
CA ARG A 52 10.47 3.74 77.10
C ARG A 52 10.62 4.33 75.68
N VAL A 53 11.76 4.98 75.42
CA VAL A 53 12.06 5.57 74.09
C VAL A 53 12.14 4.48 72.97
N VAL A 54 12.77 3.34 73.28
CA VAL A 54 12.85 2.24 72.38
C VAL A 54 11.48 1.65 72.03
N LEU A 55 10.61 1.51 73.07
CA LEU A 55 9.24 1.01 72.88
C LEU A 55 8.36 2.00 72.08
N GLU A 56 8.50 3.33 72.35
CA GLU A 56 7.82 4.34 71.49
C GLU A 56 8.26 4.29 70.02
N LYS A 57 9.56 4.12 69.75
CA LYS A 57 10.11 4.02 68.43
C LYS A 57 9.73 2.72 67.76
N LYS A 58 9.46 1.63 68.46
CA LYS A 58 8.94 0.37 67.90
C LYS A 58 7.63 0.57 67.18
N GLU A 59 6.68 1.27 67.77
CA GLU A 59 5.35 1.48 67.17
C GLU A 59 5.44 2.26 65.87
N ALA A 60 6.26 3.34 65.85
CA ALA A 60 6.54 4.08 64.63
C ALA A 60 7.25 3.27 63.58
N LEU A 61 8.16 2.36 63.93
CA LEU A 61 8.85 1.47 63.03
C LEU A 61 7.93 0.39 62.44
N ALA A 62 7.00 -0.16 63.25
CA ALA A 62 6.03 -1.15 62.77
C ALA A 62 5.07 -0.52 61.75
N ASP A 63 4.61 0.70 61.96
CA ASP A 63 3.78 1.44 61.00
C ASP A 63 4.53 1.69 59.66
N GLU A 64 5.81 2.06 59.74
CA GLU A 64 6.64 2.31 58.57
C GLU A 64 6.96 1.03 57.80
N GLU A 65 7.09 -0.10 58.50
CA GLU A 65 7.27 -1.42 57.89
C GLU A 65 6.02 -1.86 57.11
N ILE A 66 4.82 -1.68 57.70
CA ILE A 66 3.54 -1.98 57.05
C ILE A 66 3.40 -1.14 55.77
N LYS A 67 3.72 0.16 55.83
CA LYS A 67 3.71 1.03 54.65
C LYS A 67 4.71 0.56 53.60
N SER A 68 5.93 0.21 54.00
CA SER A 68 6.98 -0.28 53.10
C SER A 68 6.56 -1.57 52.38
N ILE A 69 5.96 -2.54 53.10
CA ILE A 69 5.43 -3.76 52.52
C ILE A 69 4.31 -3.45 51.52
N THR A 70 3.39 -2.55 51.89
CA THR A 70 2.28 -2.13 51.02
C THR A 70 2.81 -1.49 49.70
N GLU A 71 3.82 -0.63 49.80
CA GLU A 71 4.44 -0.02 48.61
C GLU A 71 5.19 -1.04 47.74
N ILE A 72 5.87 -2.01 48.39
CA ILE A 72 6.50 -3.13 47.65
C ILE A 72 5.46 -3.96 46.86
N ASP A 73 4.32 -4.23 47.47
CA ASP A 73 3.23 -4.97 46.81
C ASP A 73 2.61 -4.18 45.67
N LYS A 74 2.47 -2.84 45.78
CA LYS A 74 2.06 -1.99 44.66
C LYS A 74 3.07 -2.00 43.51
N VAL A 75 4.36 -1.94 43.82
CA VAL A 75 5.42 -2.02 42.79
C VAL A 75 5.38 -3.38 42.12
N LYS A 76 5.16 -4.47 42.88
CA LYS A 76 5.02 -5.80 42.33
C LYS A 76 3.86 -5.88 41.34
N GLN A 77 2.68 -5.40 41.73
CA GLN A 77 1.50 -5.36 40.86
C GLN A 77 1.77 -4.57 39.56
N ALA A 78 2.37 -3.39 39.67
CA ALA A 78 2.72 -2.60 38.47
C ALA A 78 3.66 -3.33 37.51
N TYR A 79 4.59 -4.14 38.02
CA TYR A 79 5.46 -4.96 37.20
C TYR A 79 4.74 -6.16 36.57
N GLU A 80 3.77 -6.77 37.26
CA GLU A 80 2.92 -7.81 36.72
C GLU A 80 2.06 -7.28 35.56
N ASP A 81 1.52 -6.05 35.69
CA ASP A 81 0.80 -5.36 34.63
C ASP A 81 1.71 -5.10 33.42
N VAL A 82 2.95 -4.62 33.63
CA VAL A 82 3.95 -4.41 32.57
C VAL A 82 4.28 -5.73 31.83
N LEU A 83 4.40 -6.85 32.57
CA LEU A 83 4.62 -8.17 31.96
C LEU A 83 3.42 -8.63 31.12
N HIS A 84 2.22 -8.31 31.55
CA HIS A 84 1.01 -8.59 30.78
C HIS A 84 0.99 -7.78 29.48
N ASP A 85 1.21 -6.47 29.58
CA ASP A 85 1.25 -5.57 28.41
C ASP A 85 2.37 -5.95 27.43
N ASN A 86 3.52 -6.39 27.94
CA ASN A 86 4.63 -6.84 27.09
C ASN A 86 4.28 -8.09 26.29
N ARG A 87 3.46 -9.01 26.83
CA ARG A 87 2.97 -10.18 26.08
C ARG A 87 2.01 -9.77 24.95
N ALA A 88 1.06 -8.89 25.24
CA ALA A 88 0.14 -8.37 24.21
C ALA A 88 0.90 -7.62 23.11
N PHE A 89 1.94 -6.87 23.48
CA PHE A 89 2.81 -6.20 22.53
C PHE A 89 3.60 -7.19 21.66
N HIS A 90 4.06 -8.31 22.25
CA HIS A 90 4.74 -9.38 21.50
C HIS A 90 3.82 -10.00 20.43
N GLU A 91 2.54 -10.26 20.75
CA GLU A 91 1.55 -10.73 19.79
C GLU A 91 1.39 -9.72 18.65
N THR A 92 1.23 -8.44 18.97
CA THR A 92 1.12 -7.37 17.97
C THR A 92 2.34 -7.33 17.03
N ILE A 93 3.55 -7.45 17.56
CA ILE A 93 4.78 -7.47 16.74
C ILE A 93 4.87 -8.73 15.87
N SER A 94 4.32 -9.85 16.34
CA SER A 94 4.21 -11.07 15.51
C SER A 94 3.28 -10.86 14.33
N ASP A 95 2.11 -10.26 14.58
CA ASP A 95 1.11 -9.96 13.55
C ASP A 95 1.68 -8.98 12.49
N PHE A 96 2.46 -7.97 12.92
CA PHE A 96 3.19 -7.10 11.99
C PHE A 96 4.17 -7.88 11.10
N GLY A 97 4.87 -8.86 11.66
CA GLY A 97 5.77 -9.72 10.88
C GLY A 97 5.03 -10.48 9.78
N ASP A 98 3.89 -11.05 10.10
CA ASP A 98 3.04 -11.79 9.16
C ASP A 98 2.46 -10.87 8.08
N GLU A 99 2.08 -9.62 8.46
CA GLU A 99 1.57 -8.63 7.51
C GLU A 99 2.64 -8.19 6.52
N PHE A 100 3.91 -8.06 6.93
CA PHE A 100 5.00 -7.75 6.00
C PHE A 100 5.28 -8.89 5.02
N ILE A 101 5.12 -10.16 5.43
CA ILE A 101 5.18 -11.31 4.51
C ILE A 101 4.05 -11.25 3.48
N ASN A 102 2.85 -10.88 3.89
CA ASN A 102 1.71 -10.68 2.98
C ASN A 102 1.97 -9.58 1.97
N ILE A 103 2.54 -8.43 2.40
CA ILE A 103 2.90 -7.33 1.49
C ILE A 103 3.99 -7.76 0.51
N GLU A 104 4.97 -8.58 0.93
CA GLU A 104 6.00 -9.13 0.05
C GLU A 104 5.39 -10.03 -1.04
N ASN A 105 4.47 -10.94 -0.67
CA ASN A 105 3.74 -11.79 -1.61
C ASN A 105 2.91 -10.95 -2.60
N MET A 106 2.16 -9.97 -2.11
CA MET A 106 1.41 -9.04 -2.97
C MET A 106 2.33 -8.27 -3.92
N SER A 107 3.53 -7.88 -3.48
CA SER A 107 4.51 -7.22 -4.34
C SER A 107 5.02 -8.15 -5.45
N GLY A 108 5.09 -9.47 -5.19
CA GLY A 108 5.35 -10.50 -6.19
C GLY A 108 4.25 -10.58 -7.25
N ASP A 109 2.98 -10.70 -6.81
CA ASP A 109 1.81 -10.74 -7.70
C ASP A 109 1.71 -9.48 -8.57
N PHE A 110 2.05 -8.32 -8.00
CA PHE A 110 2.13 -7.05 -8.73
C PHE A 110 3.16 -7.09 -9.86
N ASN A 111 4.29 -7.77 -9.65
CA ASN A 111 5.30 -7.94 -10.71
C ASN A 111 4.77 -8.75 -11.90
N ASP A 112 4.05 -9.82 -11.64
CA ASP A 112 3.47 -10.65 -12.68
C ASP A 112 2.38 -9.89 -13.46
N MET A 113 1.58 -9.10 -12.76
CA MET A 113 0.60 -8.21 -13.40
C MET A 113 1.27 -7.16 -14.30
N ILE A 114 2.34 -6.54 -13.86
CA ILE A 114 3.14 -5.56 -14.60
C ILE A 114 3.70 -6.19 -15.88
N ASN A 115 4.28 -7.39 -15.79
CA ASN A 115 4.83 -8.10 -16.96
C ASN A 115 3.73 -8.44 -17.97
N ASN A 116 2.56 -8.85 -17.50
CA ASN A 116 1.41 -9.14 -18.35
C ASN A 116 0.90 -7.87 -19.07
N ILE A 117 0.81 -6.73 -18.37
CA ILE A 117 0.40 -5.45 -18.99
C ILE A 117 1.40 -5.03 -20.06
N ASN A 118 2.71 -5.18 -19.83
CA ASN A 118 3.73 -4.89 -20.85
C ASN A 118 3.55 -5.76 -22.08
N GLU A 119 3.45 -7.08 -21.92
CA GLU A 119 3.25 -8.01 -23.02
C GLU A 119 1.98 -7.69 -23.83
N GLN A 120 0.87 -7.43 -23.13
CA GLN A 120 -0.39 -7.05 -23.80
C GLN A 120 -0.29 -5.72 -24.53
N SER A 121 0.44 -4.74 -23.98
CA SER A 121 0.63 -3.44 -24.62
C SER A 121 1.50 -3.56 -25.88
N GLU A 122 2.56 -4.38 -25.86
CA GLU A 122 3.37 -4.67 -27.04
C GLU A 122 2.55 -5.36 -28.12
N ASN A 123 1.80 -6.41 -27.78
CA ASN A 123 0.92 -7.11 -28.72
C ASN A 123 -0.13 -6.17 -29.33
N ALA A 124 -0.73 -5.32 -28.54
CA ALA A 124 -1.72 -4.34 -29.04
C ALA A 124 -1.09 -3.30 -29.98
N ARG A 125 0.17 -2.90 -29.76
CA ARG A 125 0.91 -2.03 -30.68
C ARG A 125 1.20 -2.74 -32.00
N ASP A 126 1.58 -4.00 -31.97
CA ASP A 126 1.83 -4.80 -33.18
C ASP A 126 0.54 -4.98 -33.98
N ASP A 127 -0.59 -5.25 -33.31
CA ASP A 127 -1.90 -5.30 -33.95
C ASP A 127 -2.28 -3.95 -34.60
N MET A 128 -1.99 -2.82 -33.95
CA MET A 128 -2.20 -1.49 -34.55
C MET A 128 -1.34 -1.27 -35.79
N ASN A 129 -0.08 -1.72 -35.77
CA ASN A 129 0.79 -1.66 -36.96
C ASN A 129 0.23 -2.46 -38.15
N LEU A 130 -0.27 -3.68 -37.88
CA LEU A 130 -0.93 -4.51 -38.87
C LEU A 130 -2.21 -3.85 -39.43
N LEU A 131 -3.01 -3.24 -38.55
CA LEU A 131 -4.21 -2.50 -38.97
C LEU A 131 -3.87 -1.28 -39.83
N ILE A 132 -2.81 -0.54 -39.51
CA ILE A 132 -2.33 0.59 -40.35
C ILE A 132 -1.90 0.09 -41.71
N SER A 133 -1.15 -1.00 -41.76
CA SER A 133 -0.73 -1.62 -43.06
C SER A 133 -1.94 -2.03 -43.88
N SER A 134 -2.89 -2.75 -43.29
CA SER A 134 -4.12 -3.18 -43.98
C SER A 134 -4.97 -1.99 -44.45
N THR A 135 -4.99 -0.90 -43.67
CA THR A 135 -5.70 0.32 -44.07
C THR A 135 -5.03 0.98 -45.28
N ASN A 136 -3.69 0.95 -45.35
CA ASN A 136 -2.95 1.43 -46.53
C ASN A 136 -3.25 0.57 -47.76
N ASP A 137 -3.33 -0.75 -47.60
CA ASP A 137 -3.68 -1.67 -48.72
C ASP A 137 -5.08 -1.35 -49.24
N VAL A 138 -6.05 -1.08 -48.37
CA VAL A 138 -7.40 -0.68 -48.79
C VAL A 138 -7.41 0.68 -49.49
N GLU A 139 -6.62 1.64 -49.05
CA GLU A 139 -6.47 2.96 -49.69
C GLU A 139 -5.90 2.78 -51.12
N ASP A 140 -4.91 1.93 -51.30
CA ASP A 140 -4.32 1.66 -52.62
C ASP A 140 -5.34 0.94 -53.53
N GLU A 141 -6.19 0.06 -52.99
CA GLU A 141 -7.26 -0.55 -53.72
C GLU A 141 -8.32 0.47 -54.21
N PHE A 142 -8.67 1.47 -53.35
CA PHE A 142 -9.55 2.56 -53.78
C PHE A 142 -8.92 3.45 -54.87
N LYS A 143 -7.60 3.65 -54.89
CA LYS A 143 -6.90 4.34 -55.97
C LYS A 143 -7.00 3.54 -57.27
N ASN A 144 -6.83 2.19 -57.23
CA ASN A 144 -6.99 1.30 -58.37
C ASN A 144 -8.42 1.35 -58.92
N ILE A 145 -9.42 1.27 -58.03
CA ILE A 145 -10.84 1.39 -58.40
C ILE A 145 -11.09 2.74 -59.11
N SER A 146 -10.54 3.83 -58.56
CA SER A 146 -10.67 5.14 -59.19
C SER A 146 -10.08 5.20 -60.58
N ALA A 147 -8.88 4.62 -60.80
CA ALA A 147 -8.23 4.54 -62.11
C ALA A 147 -9.03 3.71 -63.15
N ILE A 148 -9.52 2.52 -62.76
CA ILE A 148 -10.41 1.69 -63.60
C ILE A 148 -11.67 2.46 -63.96
N TYR A 149 -12.13 3.24 -63.05
CA TYR A 149 -13.32 4.03 -63.18
C TYR A 149 -13.16 5.20 -64.17
N ASP A 150 -12.03 5.89 -64.16
CA ASP A 150 -11.68 6.91 -65.17
C ASP A 150 -11.60 6.31 -66.58
N GLU A 151 -11.04 5.08 -66.71
CA GLU A 151 -11.04 4.34 -67.98
C GLU A 151 -12.48 4.03 -68.42
N PHE A 152 -13.33 3.57 -67.52
CA PHE A 152 -14.72 3.26 -67.79
C PHE A 152 -15.50 4.49 -68.33
N ARG A 153 -15.28 5.65 -67.75
CA ARG A 153 -15.84 6.94 -68.19
C ARG A 153 -15.38 7.31 -69.62
N ALA A 154 -14.11 7.15 -69.90
CA ALA A 154 -13.57 7.37 -71.25
C ALA A 154 -14.24 6.46 -72.32
N ARG A 155 -14.56 5.21 -71.96
CA ARG A 155 -15.27 4.29 -72.83
C ARG A 155 -16.72 4.71 -73.10
N PHE A 156 -17.40 5.33 -72.15
CA PHE A 156 -18.73 5.90 -72.39
C PHE A 156 -18.68 7.05 -73.38
N ASP A 157 -17.71 7.92 -73.33
CA ASP A 157 -17.56 8.99 -74.29
C ASP A 157 -17.33 8.46 -75.75
N GLU A 158 -16.54 7.35 -75.90
CA GLU A 158 -16.39 6.65 -77.19
C GLU A 158 -17.73 6.10 -77.68
N ILE A 159 -18.55 5.49 -76.76
CA ILE A 159 -19.86 4.94 -77.19
C ILE A 159 -20.81 6.08 -77.58
N LYS A 160 -20.86 7.18 -76.86
CA LYS A 160 -21.65 8.37 -77.26
C LYS A 160 -21.28 8.89 -78.64
N THR A 161 -19.96 8.94 -78.91
CA THR A 161 -19.46 9.35 -80.25
C THR A 161 -19.91 8.39 -81.29
N ALA A 162 -19.83 7.09 -81.10
CA ALA A 162 -20.29 6.07 -82.05
C ALA A 162 -21.81 6.17 -82.30
N MET A 163 -22.60 6.39 -81.22
CA MET A 163 -24.05 6.59 -81.36
C MET A 163 -24.43 7.81 -82.14
N ALA A 164 -23.74 8.93 -81.98
CA ALA A 164 -23.93 10.12 -82.80
C ALA A 164 -23.66 9.79 -84.32
N GLY A 165 -22.67 8.96 -84.61
CA GLY A 165 -22.40 8.43 -85.94
C GLY A 165 -23.56 7.60 -86.47
N ILE A 166 -24.15 6.70 -85.65
CA ILE A 166 -25.30 5.87 -86.05
C ILE A 166 -26.53 6.74 -86.38
N ILE A 167 -26.81 7.76 -85.51
CA ILE A 167 -27.91 8.71 -85.86
C ILE A 167 -27.68 9.45 -87.11
N ALA A 168 -26.43 9.87 -87.44
CA ALA A 168 -26.10 10.53 -88.67
C ALA A 168 -26.37 9.62 -89.90
N VAL A 169 -25.99 8.35 -89.83
CA VAL A 169 -26.26 7.33 -90.85
C VAL A 169 -27.77 7.09 -91.05
N ALA A 170 -28.50 6.91 -89.93
CA ALA A 170 -29.98 6.71 -89.95
C ALA A 170 -30.70 7.94 -90.55
N ASN A 171 -30.23 9.15 -90.29
CA ASN A 171 -30.79 10.36 -90.88
C ASN A 171 -30.55 10.41 -92.39
N LYS A 172 -29.34 10.05 -92.88
CA LYS A 172 -29.00 10.01 -94.28
C LYS A 172 -29.78 8.91 -95.03
N THR A 173 -29.95 7.74 -94.37
CA THR A 173 -30.73 6.63 -94.86
C THR A 173 -32.21 6.98 -95.05
N ASN A 174 -32.79 7.67 -94.04
CA ASN A 174 -34.14 8.17 -94.06
C ASN A 174 -34.36 9.19 -95.16
N LEU A 175 -33.41 10.11 -95.39
CA LEU A 175 -33.49 11.04 -96.53
C LEU A 175 -33.37 10.34 -97.88
N LEU A 176 -32.53 9.33 -98.05
CA LEU A 176 -32.43 8.54 -99.24
C LEU A 176 -33.74 7.76 -99.54
N ALA A 177 -34.33 7.15 -98.47
CA ALA A 177 -35.57 6.43 -98.58
C ALA A 177 -36.76 7.38 -98.93
N LEU A 178 -36.79 8.56 -98.37
CA LEU A 178 -37.76 9.58 -98.66
C LEU A 178 -37.67 10.02 -100.16
N ASN A 179 -36.48 10.25 -100.69
CA ASN A 179 -36.22 10.58 -102.08
C ASN A 179 -36.64 9.44 -103.01
N ALA A 180 -36.31 8.18 -102.61
CA ALA A 180 -36.72 6.98 -103.38
C ALA A 180 -38.26 6.82 -103.42
N SER A 181 -38.94 7.11 -102.24
CA SER A 181 -40.40 7.08 -102.17
C SER A 181 -41.08 8.11 -103.10
N ILE A 182 -40.49 9.32 -103.18
CA ILE A 182 -40.94 10.40 -104.05
C ILE A 182 -40.79 9.97 -105.54
N GLU A 183 -39.64 9.41 -105.96
CA GLU A 183 -39.38 8.99 -107.32
C GLU A 183 -40.21 7.75 -107.72
N ALA A 184 -40.45 6.82 -106.73
CA ALA A 184 -41.39 5.69 -106.91
C ALA A 184 -42.84 6.18 -107.13
N ALA A 185 -43.29 7.19 -106.41
CA ALA A 185 -44.62 7.80 -106.66
C ALA A 185 -44.68 8.48 -108.04
N ARG A 186 -43.60 9.05 -108.49
CA ARG A 186 -43.51 9.68 -109.84
C ARG A 186 -43.55 8.68 -110.99
N ALA A 187 -43.09 7.44 -110.72
CA ALA A 187 -43.12 6.34 -111.70
C ALA A 187 -44.49 5.67 -111.83
N GLY A 188 -45.53 6.08 -111.02
CA GLY A 188 -46.90 5.60 -111.09
C GLY A 188 -47.04 4.08 -110.84
N GLU A 189 -47.79 3.34 -111.71
CA GLU A 189 -48.00 1.91 -111.54
C GLU A 189 -46.68 1.07 -111.55
N HIS A 190 -45.69 1.50 -112.28
CA HIS A 190 -44.37 0.80 -112.39
C HIS A 190 -43.48 0.99 -111.10
N GLY A 191 -43.79 1.99 -110.30
CA GLY A 191 -43.04 2.29 -109.05
C GLY A 191 -43.59 1.68 -107.78
N LYS A 192 -44.75 1.02 -107.78
CA LYS A 192 -45.44 0.51 -106.55
C LYS A 192 -44.56 -0.38 -105.65
N GLY A 193 -43.81 -1.29 -106.25
CA GLY A 193 -42.88 -2.17 -105.48
C GLY A 193 -41.74 -1.39 -104.81
N PHE A 194 -41.19 -0.40 -105.46
CA PHE A 194 -40.14 0.48 -104.95
C PHE A 194 -40.67 1.40 -103.82
N ALA A 195 -41.91 1.85 -103.96
CA ALA A 195 -42.50 2.68 -102.87
C ALA A 195 -42.65 1.93 -101.53
N VAL A 196 -43.05 0.63 -101.56
CA VAL A 196 -43.12 -0.22 -100.39
C VAL A 196 -41.77 -0.41 -99.74
N VAL A 197 -40.71 -0.69 -100.52
CA VAL A 197 -39.35 -0.84 -100.01
C VAL A 197 -38.84 0.47 -99.40
N ALA A 198 -39.09 1.61 -100.00
CA ALA A 198 -38.70 2.93 -99.47
C ALA A 198 -39.43 3.25 -98.17
N GLN A 199 -40.69 2.88 -98.05
CA GLN A 199 -41.41 3.07 -96.78
C GLN A 199 -40.87 2.16 -95.70
N GLU A 200 -40.51 0.92 -95.97
CA GLU A 200 -39.91 -0.02 -95.06
C GLU A 200 -38.54 0.50 -94.55
N VAL A 201 -37.67 1.03 -95.45
CA VAL A 201 -36.40 1.65 -95.11
C VAL A 201 -36.56 2.91 -94.26
N THR A 202 -37.62 3.69 -94.55
CA THR A 202 -37.98 4.84 -93.67
C THR A 202 -38.36 4.39 -92.25
N GLY A 203 -39.19 3.33 -92.10
CA GLY A 203 -39.55 2.71 -90.83
C GLY A 203 -38.30 2.18 -90.08
N LEU A 204 -37.40 1.46 -90.80
CA LEU A 204 -36.20 0.95 -90.18
C LEU A 204 -35.26 2.08 -89.69
N SER A 205 -35.15 3.17 -90.47
CA SER A 205 -34.35 4.35 -90.00
C SER A 205 -34.93 5.01 -88.78
N HIS A 206 -36.27 5.02 -88.60
CA HIS A 206 -36.95 5.51 -87.41
C HIS A 206 -36.66 4.59 -86.21
N ASN A 207 -36.82 3.28 -86.41
CA ASN A 207 -36.56 2.31 -85.32
C ASN A 207 -35.10 2.36 -84.86
N ILE A 208 -34.12 2.60 -85.74
CA ILE A 208 -32.72 2.78 -85.39
C ILE A 208 -32.54 4.00 -84.51
N LYS A 209 -33.22 5.12 -84.74
CA LYS A 209 -33.17 6.33 -83.93
C LYS A 209 -33.79 6.08 -82.52
N GLU A 210 -34.90 5.36 -82.49
CA GLU A 210 -35.50 4.99 -81.17
C GLU A 210 -34.59 4.12 -80.34
N LEU A 211 -33.96 3.09 -80.91
CA LEU A 211 -33.02 2.21 -80.28
C LEU A 211 -31.80 2.99 -79.79
N VAL A 212 -31.30 3.98 -80.51
CA VAL A 212 -30.18 4.81 -80.11
C VAL A 212 -30.58 5.72 -78.97
N ALA A 213 -31.79 6.26 -78.93
CA ALA A 213 -32.30 7.05 -77.83
C ALA A 213 -32.45 6.23 -76.55
N ASP A 214 -32.85 4.96 -76.64
CA ASP A 214 -32.93 4.04 -75.52
C ASP A 214 -31.53 3.72 -74.90
N VAL A 215 -30.50 3.52 -75.83
CA VAL A 215 -29.12 3.35 -75.37
C VAL A 215 -28.58 4.62 -74.74
N ASP A 216 -28.86 5.81 -75.25
CA ASP A 216 -28.45 7.10 -74.70
C ASP A 216 -28.98 7.29 -73.28
N LYS A 217 -30.25 6.99 -73.06
CA LYS A 217 -30.85 7.01 -71.73
C LYS A 217 -30.22 6.00 -70.81
N SER A 218 -29.79 4.85 -71.29
CA SER A 218 -29.09 3.83 -70.49
C SER A 218 -27.68 4.34 -70.05
N ILE A 219 -26.99 5.08 -70.95
CA ILE A 219 -25.71 5.70 -70.67
C ILE A 219 -25.83 6.82 -69.64
N GLU A 220 -26.87 7.67 -69.75
CA GLU A 220 -27.16 8.70 -68.74
C GLU A 220 -27.35 8.06 -67.34
N GLY A 221 -28.07 6.94 -67.25
CA GLY A 221 -28.22 6.18 -66.01
C GLY A 221 -26.92 5.63 -65.46
N LEU A 222 -26.01 5.17 -66.35
CA LEU A 222 -24.66 4.74 -65.99
C LEU A 222 -23.77 5.88 -65.53
N GLU A 223 -23.85 7.06 -66.15
CA GLU A 223 -23.13 8.27 -65.72
C GLU A 223 -23.56 8.71 -64.31
N SER A 224 -24.86 8.73 -64.03
CA SER A 224 -25.37 9.05 -62.68
C SER A 224 -24.90 8.02 -61.62
N SER A 225 -24.88 6.75 -61.96
CA SER A 225 -24.34 5.69 -61.10
C SER A 225 -22.84 5.87 -60.84
N SER A 226 -22.17 6.35 -61.82
CA SER A 226 -20.77 6.75 -61.87
C SER A 226 -20.43 7.85 -60.87
N GLU A 227 -21.12 8.94 -60.94
CA GLU A 227 -20.90 10.05 -59.99
C GLU A 227 -21.09 9.59 -58.55
N ARG A 228 -22.13 8.80 -58.31
CA ARG A 228 -22.39 8.21 -56.98
C ARG A 228 -21.25 7.31 -56.48
N LEU A 229 -20.60 6.54 -57.40
CA LEU A 229 -19.46 5.71 -57.02
C LEU A 229 -18.25 6.58 -56.66
N THR A 230 -17.97 7.65 -57.42
CA THR A 230 -16.90 8.61 -57.10
C THR A 230 -17.11 9.24 -55.73
N ASP A 231 -18.32 9.66 -55.43
CA ASP A 231 -18.64 10.23 -54.11
C ASP A 231 -18.47 9.19 -52.98
N SER A 232 -18.85 7.93 -53.24
CA SER A 232 -18.66 6.85 -52.29
C SER A 232 -17.18 6.55 -52.03
N ILE A 233 -16.32 6.54 -53.05
CA ILE A 233 -14.84 6.37 -52.93
C ILE A 233 -14.26 7.53 -52.13
N LYS A 234 -14.68 8.77 -52.39
CA LYS A 234 -14.22 9.93 -51.63
C LYS A 234 -14.58 9.82 -50.15
N SER A 235 -15.83 9.48 -49.82
CA SER A 235 -16.28 9.30 -48.45
C SER A 235 -15.55 8.13 -47.74
N ALA A 236 -15.23 7.06 -48.48
CA ALA A 236 -14.43 5.93 -47.96
C ALA A 236 -13.01 6.37 -47.60
N ASN A 237 -12.35 7.17 -48.49
CA ASN A 237 -11.01 7.69 -48.21
C ASN A 237 -11.00 8.63 -46.96
N GLU A 238 -11.98 9.51 -46.81
CA GLU A 238 -12.10 10.38 -45.65
C GLU A 238 -12.27 9.52 -44.35
N THR A 239 -12.99 8.42 -44.42
CA THR A 239 -13.16 7.45 -43.32
C THR A 239 -11.85 6.74 -43.01
N LEU A 240 -11.07 6.31 -44.01
CA LEU A 240 -9.75 5.69 -43.83
C LEU A 240 -8.77 6.66 -43.15
N ASP A 241 -8.72 7.92 -43.55
CA ASP A 241 -7.87 8.94 -42.96
C ASP A 241 -8.20 9.14 -41.48
N SER A 242 -9.50 9.21 -41.14
CA SER A 242 -9.97 9.28 -39.75
C SER A 242 -9.56 8.02 -38.97
N THR A 243 -9.70 6.85 -39.56
CA THR A 243 -9.30 5.57 -38.96
C THR A 243 -7.80 5.52 -38.68
N LYS A 244 -6.94 5.94 -39.60
CA LYS A 244 -5.49 6.05 -39.39
C LYS A 244 -5.14 6.98 -38.25
N SER A 245 -5.82 8.14 -38.18
CA SER A 245 -5.62 9.09 -37.08
C SER A 245 -5.99 8.48 -35.73
N GLN A 246 -7.06 7.68 -35.66
CA GLN A 246 -7.46 6.98 -34.43
C GLN A 246 -6.44 5.89 -34.05
N MET A 247 -5.93 5.14 -35.00
CA MET A 247 -4.90 4.11 -34.77
C MET A 247 -3.61 4.71 -34.21
N ASN A 248 -3.14 5.84 -34.77
CA ASN A 248 -1.97 6.55 -34.27
C ASN A 248 -2.17 7.02 -32.82
N LYS A 249 -3.35 7.57 -32.50
CA LYS A 249 -3.69 7.94 -31.12
C LYS A 249 -3.73 6.74 -30.16
N ALA A 250 -4.20 5.59 -30.65
CA ALA A 250 -4.18 4.36 -29.85
C ALA A 250 -2.75 3.89 -29.58
N GLN A 251 -1.83 4.01 -30.56
CA GLN A 251 -0.40 3.73 -30.36
C GLN A 251 0.23 4.63 -29.29
N ASP A 252 -0.08 5.94 -29.32
CA ASP A 252 0.39 6.89 -28.32
C ASP A 252 -0.07 6.47 -26.91
N VAL A 253 -1.35 6.07 -26.78
CA VAL A 253 -1.90 5.57 -25.50
C VAL A 253 -1.17 4.30 -25.02
N PHE A 254 -0.83 3.38 -25.89
CA PHE A 254 -0.05 2.20 -25.50
C PHE A 254 1.37 2.55 -25.06
N MET A 255 2.01 3.57 -25.63
CA MET A 255 3.29 4.07 -25.15
C MET A 255 3.15 4.67 -23.74
N ASP A 256 2.13 5.49 -23.49
CA ASP A 256 1.85 6.06 -22.17
C ASP A 256 1.59 4.97 -21.11
N ILE A 257 0.94 3.86 -21.50
CA ILE A 257 0.75 2.68 -20.63
C ILE A 257 2.10 2.06 -20.25
N VAL A 258 3.00 1.85 -21.22
CA VAL A 258 4.34 1.29 -20.98
C VAL A 258 5.15 2.19 -20.02
N ASP A 259 5.10 3.51 -20.21
CA ASP A 259 5.76 4.47 -19.34
C ASP A 259 5.19 4.41 -17.92
N SER A 260 3.86 4.37 -17.76
CA SER A 260 3.18 4.23 -16.47
C SER A 260 3.53 2.92 -15.75
N VAL A 261 3.71 1.85 -16.52
CA VAL A 261 4.18 0.55 -15.99
C VAL A 261 5.60 0.65 -15.46
N SER A 262 6.50 1.38 -16.13
CA SER A 262 7.87 1.62 -15.66
C SER A 262 7.89 2.40 -14.33
N GLU A 263 7.03 3.42 -14.20
CA GLU A 263 6.87 4.15 -12.93
C GLU A 263 6.35 3.24 -11.82
N THR A 264 5.39 2.38 -12.14
CA THR A 264 4.82 1.40 -11.20
C THR A 264 5.88 0.39 -10.73
N GLN A 265 6.78 -0.07 -11.61
CA GLN A 265 7.92 -0.91 -11.25
C GLN A 265 8.85 -0.22 -10.26
N THR A 266 9.12 1.06 -10.47
CA THR A 266 9.95 1.87 -9.55
C THR A 266 9.30 2.01 -8.17
N ALA A 267 8.01 2.29 -8.12
CA ALA A 267 7.24 2.36 -6.87
C ALA A 267 7.24 1.01 -6.13
N ARG A 268 7.05 -0.10 -6.86
CA ARG A 268 7.12 -1.47 -6.31
C ARG A 268 8.49 -1.76 -5.69
N ALA A 269 9.57 -1.42 -6.37
CA ALA A 269 10.93 -1.60 -5.82
C ALA A 269 11.11 -0.83 -4.50
N GLY A 270 10.53 0.37 -4.41
CA GLY A 270 10.51 1.16 -3.17
C GLY A 270 9.72 0.47 -2.05
N ILE A 271 8.58 -0.15 -2.36
CA ILE A 271 7.78 -0.92 -1.40
C ILE A 271 8.57 -2.12 -0.89
N THR A 272 9.16 -2.93 -1.77
CA THR A 272 9.98 -4.09 -1.40
C THR A 272 11.12 -3.69 -0.45
N GLN A 273 11.85 -2.61 -0.76
CA GLN A 273 12.91 -2.11 0.12
C GLN A 273 12.38 -1.62 1.48
N ALA A 274 11.18 -1.02 1.51
CA ALA A 274 10.56 -0.61 2.76
C ALA A 274 10.16 -1.81 3.62
N VAL A 275 9.61 -2.86 3.02
CA VAL A 275 9.24 -4.12 3.69
C VAL A 275 10.47 -4.81 4.29
N GLU A 276 11.58 -4.93 3.55
CA GLU A 276 12.83 -5.49 4.07
C GLU A 276 13.33 -4.74 5.31
N ARG A 277 13.30 -3.40 5.28
CA ARG A 277 13.66 -2.58 6.45
C ARG A 277 12.72 -2.80 7.63
N CYS A 278 11.42 -2.83 7.38
CA CYS A 278 10.42 -3.08 8.41
C CYS A 278 10.56 -4.48 9.02
N SER A 279 10.82 -5.51 8.21
CA SER A 279 11.08 -6.87 8.66
C SER A 279 12.32 -6.94 9.57
N THR A 280 13.38 -6.23 9.21
CA THR A 280 14.59 -6.12 10.06
C THR A 280 14.23 -5.45 11.40
N GLN A 281 13.49 -4.35 11.38
CA GLN A 281 13.07 -3.65 12.60
C GLN A 281 12.18 -4.51 13.49
N VAL A 282 11.25 -5.29 12.92
CA VAL A 282 10.44 -6.25 13.68
C VAL A 282 11.31 -7.26 14.40
N ASN A 283 12.35 -7.80 13.74
CA ASN A 283 13.28 -8.73 14.36
C ASN A 283 14.09 -8.07 15.49
N ASP A 284 14.55 -6.83 15.31
CA ASP A 284 15.25 -6.07 16.35
C ASP A 284 14.35 -5.84 17.57
N ILE A 285 13.07 -5.45 17.34
CA ILE A 285 12.09 -5.27 18.41
C ILE A 285 11.84 -6.60 19.15
N ARG A 286 11.74 -7.74 18.45
CA ARG A 286 11.61 -9.06 19.09
C ARG A 286 12.78 -9.36 20.01
N ASN A 287 14.01 -9.13 19.58
CA ASN A 287 15.22 -9.34 20.37
C ASN A 287 15.26 -8.43 21.61
N ASP A 288 14.88 -7.16 21.44
CA ASP A 288 14.78 -6.20 22.56
C ASP A 288 13.70 -6.62 23.57
N MET A 289 12.59 -7.15 23.11
CA MET A 289 11.53 -7.65 23.99
C MET A 289 11.96 -8.88 24.79
N GLU A 290 12.69 -9.82 24.18
CA GLU A 290 13.28 -10.97 24.88
C GLU A 290 14.22 -10.50 25.99
N SER A 291 15.12 -9.57 25.67
CA SER A 291 16.03 -8.96 26.62
C SER A 291 15.27 -8.24 27.76
N ASN A 292 14.18 -7.54 27.45
CA ASN A 292 13.35 -6.87 28.44
C ASN A 292 12.62 -7.86 29.36
N ASN A 293 12.13 -8.99 28.83
CA ASN A 293 11.54 -10.04 29.64
C ASN A 293 12.49 -10.56 30.71
N GLU A 294 13.75 -10.85 30.36
CA GLU A 294 14.78 -11.26 31.31
C GLU A 294 15.01 -10.19 32.40
N ARG A 295 15.00 -8.90 32.01
CA ARG A 295 15.15 -7.79 32.95
C ARG A 295 13.95 -7.69 33.90
N TYR A 296 12.74 -7.86 33.43
CA TYR A 296 11.52 -7.84 34.23
C TYR A 296 11.52 -8.99 35.25
N GLU A 297 11.86 -10.20 34.84
CA GLU A 297 12.02 -11.34 35.77
C GLU A 297 13.07 -11.07 36.85
N ASN A 298 14.18 -10.44 36.49
CA ASN A 298 15.20 -10.09 37.45
C ASN A 298 14.70 -9.04 38.45
N VAL A 299 13.92 -8.04 38.02
CA VAL A 299 13.29 -7.05 38.90
C VAL A 299 12.33 -7.73 39.84
N MET A 300 11.47 -8.65 39.34
CA MET A 300 10.54 -9.41 40.17
C MET A 300 11.26 -10.18 41.29
N ARG A 301 12.35 -10.89 40.97
CA ARG A 301 13.18 -11.58 41.97
C ARG A 301 13.77 -10.61 43.02
N LYS A 302 14.17 -9.39 42.61
CA LYS A 302 14.67 -8.37 43.55
C LYS A 302 13.55 -7.82 44.43
N ILE A 303 12.35 -7.64 43.92
CA ILE A 303 11.17 -7.21 44.71
C ILE A 303 10.85 -8.25 45.79
N ASP A 304 10.79 -9.53 45.44
CA ASP A 304 10.57 -10.62 46.38
C ASP A 304 11.69 -10.70 47.45
N GLY A 305 12.95 -10.51 47.03
CA GLY A 305 14.09 -10.40 47.94
C GLY A 305 13.96 -9.20 48.91
N PHE A 306 13.50 -8.06 48.42
CA PHE A 306 13.28 -6.85 49.22
C PHE A 306 12.16 -7.07 50.24
N LYS A 307 11.06 -7.68 49.84
CA LYS A 307 9.96 -8.05 50.75
C LYS A 307 10.45 -8.98 51.86
N SER A 308 11.23 -10.01 51.52
CA SER A 308 11.84 -10.93 52.52
C SER A 308 12.78 -10.22 53.50
N MET A 309 13.60 -9.28 53.00
CA MET A 309 14.49 -8.47 53.85
C MET A 309 13.70 -7.57 54.81
N THR A 310 12.63 -6.93 54.34
CA THR A 310 11.77 -6.08 55.14
C THR A 310 11.11 -6.91 56.25
N THR A 311 10.55 -8.07 55.93
CA THR A 311 9.97 -8.98 56.93
C THR A 311 11.01 -9.44 57.97
N LYS A 312 12.24 -9.79 57.55
CA LYS A 312 13.30 -10.17 58.51
C LYS A 312 13.70 -9.01 59.42
N LYS A 313 13.69 -7.79 58.89
CA LYS A 313 13.96 -6.56 59.69
C LYS A 313 12.88 -6.38 60.75
N GLY A 314 11.61 -6.63 60.43
CA GLY A 314 10.51 -6.60 61.41
C GLY A 314 10.72 -7.56 62.55
N PHE A 315 11.09 -8.79 62.32
CA PHE A 315 11.41 -9.77 63.36
C PHE A 315 12.55 -9.33 64.26
N LEU A 316 13.62 -8.73 63.72
CA LEU A 316 14.74 -8.20 64.49
C LEU A 316 14.30 -7.05 65.40
N TYR A 317 13.40 -6.19 64.96
CA TYR A 317 12.82 -5.11 65.79
C TYR A 317 11.93 -5.66 66.89
N GLU A 318 11.17 -6.73 66.64
CA GLU A 318 10.36 -7.40 67.65
C GLU A 318 11.22 -8.04 68.73
N ASP A 319 12.34 -8.70 68.37
CA ASP A 319 13.31 -9.24 69.34
C ASP A 319 13.92 -8.15 70.21
N ILE A 320 14.36 -7.02 69.64
CA ILE A 320 14.89 -5.87 70.40
C ILE A 320 13.83 -5.32 71.36
N SER A 321 12.60 -5.21 70.94
CA SER A 321 11.50 -4.75 71.72
C SER A 321 11.22 -5.65 72.95
N ASN A 322 11.16 -6.98 72.69
CA ASN A 322 10.96 -7.96 73.76
C ASN A 322 12.07 -7.92 74.78
N MET A 323 13.33 -7.67 74.39
CA MET A 323 14.42 -7.46 75.29
C MET A 323 14.23 -6.16 76.14
N MET A 324 13.76 -5.06 75.52
CA MET A 324 13.53 -3.79 76.24
C MET A 324 12.30 -3.82 77.17
N GLU A 325 11.26 -4.58 76.81
CA GLU A 325 10.12 -4.81 77.67
C GLU A 325 10.50 -5.49 79.00
N GLN A 326 11.54 -6.35 78.99
CA GLN A 326 12.08 -7.00 80.19
C GLN A 326 12.94 -6.05 81.06
N ALA A 327 13.50 -4.99 80.45
CA ALA A 327 14.35 -4.04 81.19
C ALA A 327 13.60 -3.27 82.29
N GLY A 328 12.35 -2.86 82.04
CA GLY A 328 11.53 -2.13 83.02
C GLY A 328 11.29 -2.90 84.35
N PRO A 329 10.79 -4.14 84.30
CA PRO A 329 10.64 -4.98 85.52
C PRO A 329 11.97 -5.25 86.20
N LEU A 330 13.07 -5.44 85.46
CA LEU A 330 14.40 -5.66 85.99
C LEU A 330 14.90 -4.40 86.75
N VAL A 331 14.74 -3.22 86.20
CA VAL A 331 15.08 -1.93 86.81
C VAL A 331 14.31 -1.75 88.09
N LYS A 332 13.01 -2.04 88.10
CA LYS A 332 12.16 -1.96 89.28
C LYS A 332 12.64 -2.91 90.36
N LYS A 333 12.94 -4.16 90.04
CA LYS A 333 13.42 -5.15 91.01
C LYS A 333 14.75 -4.72 91.61
N ILE A 334 15.68 -4.23 90.85
CA ILE A 334 16.97 -3.73 91.36
C ILE A 334 16.75 -2.49 92.29
N ARG A 335 15.83 -1.60 91.91
CA ARG A 335 15.47 -0.45 92.72
C ARG A 335 14.85 -0.85 94.04
N ASP A 336 13.98 -1.88 94.05
CA ASP A 336 13.34 -2.40 95.28
C ASP A 336 14.36 -3.11 96.20
N GLU A 337 15.41 -3.73 95.65
CA GLU A 337 16.50 -4.37 96.43
C GLU A 337 17.53 -3.36 96.96
N LEU A 338 17.59 -2.16 96.42
CA LEU A 338 18.52 -1.09 96.86
C LEU A 338 17.89 -0.15 97.92
N ASN A 339 16.59 -0.15 98.11
CA ASN A 339 15.87 0.59 99.16
C ASN A 339 15.68 -0.26 100.38
#